data_dac1b54f735f9da70992ee8560294e5d
#
_entry.id   dac1b54f735f9da70992ee8560294e5d
#
_cell.length_a   1.000
_cell.length_b   1.000
_cell.length_c   1.000
_cell.angle_alpha   90.00
_cell.angle_beta   90.00
_cell.angle_gamma   90.00
#
_symmetry.space_group_name_H-M   'P 1'
#
loop_
_entity.id
_entity.type
_entity.pdbx_description
1 polymer ?
#
loop_
_entity_poly.entity_id
_entity_poly.type
_entity_poly.pdbx_seq_one_letter_code
_entity_poly.pdbx_strand_id
1 'polypeptide(L)'
;MALTTGPRLTGFLLVSKFDAKAIRYKLGKIEMIQTESRLEVADNTGAKSVLCIKVLGGSKRRYASVGDIIKVSIKEAAPRGRVKKGEIYSAVVVRTAKGIRRGDGSLVKFDGNAAVLLNNKLEPIGTRIFGPVTRELRTEKFMKIVSLAPEVL
;
A
#
# COMPACT_ATOMS: atom_id res chain seq x y z
N MET A 1 50.60 20.19 -40.49
CA MET A 1 49.18 20.56 -40.25
C MET A 1 48.43 19.32 -39.79
N ALA A 2 48.30 19.14 -38.54
CA ALA A 2 47.55 18.02 -37.96
C ALA A 2 46.25 18.54 -37.33
N LEU A 3 45.11 18.14 -37.89
CA LEU A 3 43.81 18.36 -37.34
C LEU A 3 43.58 17.30 -36.28
N THR A 4 43.72 17.68 -35.04
CA THR A 4 43.34 16.87 -33.88
C THR A 4 41.80 16.84 -33.77
N THR A 5 41.23 15.80 -34.30
CA THR A 5 39.84 15.44 -34.02
C THR A 5 39.77 14.87 -32.61
N GLY A 6 39.29 15.68 -31.66
CA GLY A 6 38.93 15.22 -30.31
C GLY A 6 37.81 14.18 -30.35
N PRO A 7 37.78 13.28 -29.38
CA PRO A 7 36.75 12.23 -29.35
C PRO A 7 35.37 12.84 -29.15
N ARG A 8 34.50 12.63 -30.11
CA ARG A 8 33.08 12.90 -29.96
C ARG A 8 32.52 12.02 -28.86
N LEU A 9 32.15 12.62 -27.76
CA LEU A 9 31.29 12.03 -26.74
C LEU A 9 29.89 11.80 -27.32
N THR A 10 29.75 10.79 -28.15
CA THR A 10 28.43 10.23 -28.52
C THR A 10 28.09 9.13 -27.56
N GLY A 11 27.87 9.49 -26.32
CA GLY A 11 27.34 8.63 -25.27
C GLY A 11 26.10 9.23 -24.68
N PHE A 12 25.23 9.84 -25.46
CA PHE A 12 23.85 10.06 -25.03
C PHE A 12 23.17 8.72 -25.13
N LEU A 13 23.18 8.02 -24.01
CA LEU A 13 22.29 6.88 -23.79
C LEU A 13 20.88 7.31 -24.16
N LEU A 14 20.36 6.75 -25.23
CA LEU A 14 18.96 6.68 -25.52
C LEU A 14 18.31 5.90 -24.37
N VAL A 15 18.01 6.60 -23.28
CA VAL A 15 17.08 6.09 -22.28
C VAL A 15 15.77 5.93 -23.02
N SER A 16 15.44 4.69 -23.33
CA SER A 16 14.24 4.39 -24.08
C SER A 16 13.05 5.00 -23.36
N LYS A 17 12.05 5.47 -24.10
CA LYS A 17 10.81 6.03 -23.52
C LYS A 17 10.13 5.06 -22.55
N PHE A 18 10.48 3.79 -22.60
CA PHE A 18 10.03 2.75 -21.66
C PHE A 18 10.67 2.87 -20.30
N ASP A 19 11.96 3.21 -20.20
CA ASP A 19 12.64 3.34 -18.90
C ASP A 19 12.20 4.59 -18.14
N ALA A 20 11.91 5.67 -18.86
CA ALA A 20 11.37 6.89 -18.26
C ALA A 20 9.98 6.65 -17.62
N LYS A 21 9.18 5.76 -18.20
CA LYS A 21 7.88 5.38 -17.66
C LYS A 21 8.03 4.47 -16.42
N ALA A 22 8.97 3.52 -16.50
CA ALA A 22 9.32 2.64 -15.37
C ALA A 22 9.96 3.42 -14.22
N ILE A 23 10.81 4.40 -14.50
CA ILE A 23 11.39 5.30 -13.52
C ILE A 23 10.34 6.22 -12.90
N ARG A 24 9.33 6.68 -13.66
CA ARG A 24 8.19 7.43 -13.13
C ARG A 24 7.33 6.61 -12.18
N TYR A 25 7.20 5.30 -12.40
CA TYR A 25 6.54 4.41 -11.45
C TYR A 25 7.40 4.11 -10.21
N LYS A 26 8.72 4.18 -10.31
CA LYS A 26 9.67 3.97 -9.20
C LYS A 26 10.01 5.24 -8.41
N LEU A 27 9.98 6.40 -9.02
CA LEU A 27 10.00 7.71 -8.35
C LEU A 27 8.57 8.00 -7.85
N GLY A 28 8.14 7.09 -6.98
CA GLY A 28 6.81 7.01 -6.47
C GLY A 28 6.33 8.35 -5.97
N LYS A 29 5.29 8.83 -6.58
CA LYS A 29 4.31 9.64 -5.90
C LYS A 29 4.13 9.05 -4.51
N ILE A 30 4.58 9.79 -3.50
CA ILE A 30 4.29 9.52 -2.10
C ILE A 30 2.81 9.87 -1.94
N GLU A 31 1.95 9.00 -2.44
CA GLU A 31 0.51 9.23 -2.46
C GLU A 31 -0.11 8.71 -1.18
N MET A 32 -0.92 9.54 -0.57
CA MET A 32 -1.90 9.09 0.40
C MET A 32 -2.91 8.18 -0.29
N ILE A 33 -3.45 7.22 0.41
CA ILE A 33 -4.47 6.33 -0.10
C ILE A 33 -5.76 7.11 -0.30
N GLN A 34 -6.28 7.08 -1.52
CA GLN A 34 -7.55 7.68 -1.89
C GLN A 34 -8.39 6.68 -2.69
N THR A 35 -9.57 7.11 -3.14
CA THR A 35 -10.38 6.33 -4.07
C THR A 35 -9.57 5.95 -5.32
N GLU A 36 -9.78 4.74 -5.82
CA GLU A 36 -9.06 4.13 -6.95
C GLU A 36 -7.57 3.79 -6.70
N SER A 37 -7.05 4.03 -5.51
CA SER A 37 -5.71 3.54 -5.15
C SER A 37 -5.72 2.01 -5.04
N ARG A 38 -4.71 1.38 -5.60
CA ARG A 38 -4.45 -0.06 -5.43
C ARG A 38 -3.59 -0.28 -4.20
N LEU A 39 -3.97 -1.31 -3.43
CA LEU A 39 -3.25 -1.74 -2.23
C LEU A 39 -2.99 -3.24 -2.32
N GLU A 40 -1.90 -3.66 -1.72
CA GLU A 40 -1.62 -5.07 -1.45
C GLU A 40 -2.44 -5.53 -0.24
N VAL A 41 -2.72 -6.81 -0.17
CA VAL A 41 -3.39 -7.43 0.98
C VAL A 41 -2.35 -8.14 1.82
N ALA A 42 -2.30 -7.78 3.11
CA ALA A 42 -1.31 -8.27 4.07
C ALA A 42 -1.85 -9.42 4.93
N ASP A 43 -2.82 -10.16 4.44
CA ASP A 43 -3.40 -11.29 5.17
C ASP A 43 -3.43 -12.59 4.34
N ASN A 44 -3.81 -13.69 4.98
CA ASN A 44 -3.88 -15.01 4.37
C ASN A 44 -5.28 -15.37 3.84
N THR A 45 -6.13 -14.40 3.53
CA THR A 45 -7.47 -14.62 2.98
C THR A 45 -7.47 -15.12 1.54
N GLY A 46 -6.34 -14.96 0.84
CA GLY A 46 -6.17 -15.31 -0.55
C GLY A 46 -6.32 -14.12 -1.50
N ALA A 47 -6.77 -12.96 -1.04
CA ALA A 47 -6.71 -11.74 -1.85
C ALA A 47 -5.24 -11.29 -1.99
N LYS A 48 -4.87 -10.86 -3.19
CA LYS A 48 -3.52 -10.33 -3.48
C LYS A 48 -3.55 -8.81 -3.62
N SER A 49 -4.49 -8.29 -4.38
CA SER A 49 -4.61 -6.88 -4.70
C SER A 49 -6.05 -6.41 -4.57
N VAL A 50 -6.23 -5.25 -3.97
CA VAL A 50 -7.52 -4.58 -3.78
C VAL A 50 -7.50 -3.15 -4.29
N LEU A 51 -8.66 -2.66 -4.68
CA LEU A 51 -8.88 -1.28 -5.12
C LEU A 51 -9.73 -0.55 -4.08
N CYS A 52 -9.26 0.60 -3.61
CA CYS A 52 -10.04 1.44 -2.71
C CYS A 52 -11.23 2.07 -3.46
N ILE A 53 -12.44 1.81 -2.98
CA ILE A 53 -13.68 2.40 -3.52
C ILE A 53 -14.00 3.70 -2.78
N LYS A 54 -13.95 3.66 -1.45
CA LYS A 54 -14.34 4.77 -0.59
C LYS A 54 -13.53 4.79 0.70
N VAL A 55 -13.11 5.97 1.12
CA VAL A 55 -12.56 6.20 2.46
C VAL A 55 -13.70 6.51 3.42
N LEU A 56 -13.81 5.75 4.51
CA LEU A 56 -14.82 5.94 5.54
C LEU A 56 -14.33 6.95 6.59
N GLY A 57 -15.26 7.57 7.31
CA GLY A 57 -14.94 8.48 8.41
C GLY A 57 -15.40 9.94 8.21
N GLY A 58 -16.32 10.17 7.28
CA GLY A 58 -16.93 11.49 7.05
C GLY A 58 -17.20 11.80 5.57
N SER A 59 -18.17 12.68 5.29
CA SER A 59 -18.61 12.96 3.93
C SER A 59 -17.54 13.64 3.05
N LYS A 60 -16.65 14.41 3.67
CA LYS A 60 -15.58 15.16 2.96
C LYS A 60 -14.21 14.47 3.03
N ARG A 61 -14.11 13.28 3.65
CA ARG A 61 -12.82 12.59 3.79
C ARG A 61 -12.35 12.04 2.46
N ARG A 62 -11.19 12.51 2.01
CA ARG A 62 -10.60 12.14 0.70
C ARG A 62 -9.47 11.12 0.83
N TYR A 63 -8.72 11.16 1.91
CA TYR A 63 -7.48 10.40 2.08
C TYR A 63 -7.55 9.49 3.30
N ALA A 64 -6.97 8.30 3.16
CA ALA A 64 -6.78 7.35 4.23
C ALA A 64 -5.31 7.29 4.67
N SER A 65 -5.12 7.20 5.98
CA SER A 65 -3.85 6.93 6.64
C SER A 65 -3.89 5.55 7.30
N VAL A 66 -2.81 5.16 7.97
CA VAL A 66 -2.80 3.93 8.75
C VAL A 66 -3.85 3.99 9.86
N GLY A 67 -4.54 2.87 10.08
CA GLY A 67 -5.64 2.76 11.04
C GLY A 67 -7.00 3.21 10.50
N ASP A 68 -7.06 3.77 9.30
CA ASP A 68 -8.32 4.15 8.67
C ASP A 68 -9.01 2.95 8.01
N ILE A 69 -10.34 2.96 8.10
CA ILE A 69 -11.18 1.95 7.46
C ILE A 69 -11.59 2.45 6.09
N ILE A 70 -11.42 1.61 5.09
CA ILE A 70 -11.78 1.87 3.70
C ILE A 70 -12.68 0.76 3.17
N LYS A 71 -13.49 1.07 2.16
CA LYS A 71 -14.19 0.07 1.35
C LYS A 71 -13.33 -0.28 0.15
N VAL A 72 -13.14 -1.56 -0.07
CA VAL A 72 -12.29 -2.08 -1.13
C VAL A 72 -13.02 -3.12 -1.97
N SER A 73 -12.65 -3.18 -3.25
CA SER A 73 -13.04 -4.26 -4.18
C SER A 73 -11.82 -5.11 -4.46
N ILE A 74 -11.99 -6.42 -4.41
CA ILE A 74 -10.92 -7.38 -4.70
C ILE A 74 -10.69 -7.44 -6.20
N LYS A 75 -9.47 -7.15 -6.64
CA LYS A 75 -9.07 -7.22 -8.06
C LYS A 75 -8.37 -8.52 -8.41
N GLU A 76 -7.57 -9.03 -7.49
CA GLU A 76 -6.85 -10.28 -7.66
C GLU A 76 -6.99 -11.13 -6.40
N ALA A 77 -7.40 -12.37 -6.57
CA ALA A 77 -7.53 -13.36 -5.51
C ALA A 77 -7.07 -14.73 -5.96
N ALA A 78 -6.57 -15.53 -5.03
CA ALA A 78 -6.26 -16.92 -5.26
C ALA A 78 -7.56 -17.74 -5.46
N PRO A 79 -7.59 -18.74 -6.35
CA PRO A 79 -8.82 -19.48 -6.66
C PRO A 79 -9.37 -20.27 -5.47
N ARG A 80 -8.53 -20.67 -4.52
CA ARG A 80 -8.89 -21.39 -3.29
C ARG A 80 -8.93 -20.51 -2.04
N GLY A 81 -8.95 -19.18 -2.22
CA GLY A 81 -9.02 -18.22 -1.11
C GLY A 81 -10.41 -18.16 -0.46
N ARG A 82 -10.47 -17.58 0.74
CA ARG A 82 -11.72 -17.31 1.46
C ARG A 82 -12.56 -16.24 0.78
N VAL A 83 -11.94 -15.43 -0.06
CA VAL A 83 -12.55 -14.29 -0.76
C VAL A 83 -12.36 -14.43 -2.27
N LYS A 84 -13.32 -13.90 -3.02
CA LYS A 84 -13.33 -14.00 -4.49
C LYS A 84 -13.08 -12.65 -5.14
N LYS A 85 -12.58 -12.69 -6.38
CA LYS A 85 -12.43 -11.51 -7.21
C LYS A 85 -13.80 -10.82 -7.43
N GLY A 86 -13.82 -9.50 -7.31
CA GLY A 86 -15.01 -8.67 -7.49
C GLY A 86 -15.81 -8.40 -6.22
N GLU A 87 -15.59 -9.14 -5.15
CA GLU A 87 -16.27 -8.92 -3.87
C GLU A 87 -15.83 -7.62 -3.22
N ILE A 88 -16.73 -7.04 -2.41
CA ILE A 88 -16.51 -5.79 -1.70
C ILE A 88 -16.43 -6.06 -0.19
N TYR A 89 -15.34 -5.60 0.41
CA TYR A 89 -15.09 -5.74 1.85
C TYR A 89 -14.74 -4.40 2.49
N SER A 90 -14.83 -4.37 3.81
CA SER A 90 -14.15 -3.34 4.60
C SER A 90 -12.70 -3.77 4.78
N ALA A 91 -11.78 -2.83 4.78
CA ALA A 91 -10.38 -3.08 5.05
C ALA A 91 -9.80 -1.97 5.91
N VAL A 92 -8.80 -2.29 6.72
CA VAL A 92 -8.02 -1.31 7.48
C VAL A 92 -6.65 -1.18 6.84
N VAL A 93 -6.17 0.04 6.72
CA VAL A 93 -4.84 0.33 6.20
C VAL A 93 -3.80 0.05 7.29
N VAL A 94 -2.86 -0.84 7.02
CA VAL A 94 -1.79 -1.23 7.97
C VAL A 94 -0.42 -0.66 7.62
N ARG A 95 -0.16 -0.41 6.34
CA ARG A 95 1.09 0.18 5.85
C ARG A 95 0.81 1.23 4.79
N THR A 96 1.59 2.31 4.80
CA THR A 96 1.52 3.34 3.77
C THR A 96 2.91 3.73 3.28
N ALA A 97 3.04 3.98 1.99
CA ALA A 97 4.26 4.48 1.38
C ALA A 97 4.58 5.92 1.78
N LYS A 98 3.56 6.71 2.10
CA LYS A 98 3.75 8.06 2.64
C LYS A 98 4.40 8.06 4.02
N GLY A 99 4.07 7.05 4.83
CA GLY A 99 4.54 6.93 6.21
C GLY A 99 3.79 7.81 7.20
N ILE A 100 4.12 7.62 8.46
CA ILE A 100 3.54 8.31 9.61
C ILE A 100 4.65 9.04 10.34
N ARG A 101 4.44 10.32 10.59
CA ARG A 101 5.31 11.11 11.46
C ARG A 101 4.78 11.03 12.88
N ARG A 102 5.63 10.65 13.82
CA ARG A 102 5.33 10.57 15.25
C ARG A 102 5.69 11.86 15.96
N GLY A 103 5.19 12.02 17.17
CA GLY A 103 5.43 13.21 17.99
C GLY A 103 6.89 13.40 18.43
N ASP A 104 7.68 12.34 18.43
CA ASP A 104 9.13 12.35 18.69
C ASP A 104 9.97 12.79 17.48
N GLY A 105 9.32 13.10 16.36
CA GLY A 105 9.97 13.46 15.10
C GLY A 105 10.37 12.27 14.22
N SER A 106 10.22 11.04 14.70
CA SER A 106 10.50 9.84 13.90
C SER A 106 9.47 9.66 12.77
N LEU A 107 9.90 9.04 11.68
CA LEU A 107 9.08 8.73 10.52
C LEU A 107 9.11 7.23 10.26
N VAL A 108 7.95 6.58 10.30
CA VAL A 108 7.78 5.19 9.90
C VAL A 108 7.22 5.15 8.50
N LYS A 109 7.95 4.56 7.57
CA LYS A 109 7.63 4.53 6.15
C LYS A 109 7.83 3.12 5.58
N PHE A 110 6.98 2.74 4.62
CA PHE A 110 7.04 1.45 3.94
C PHE A 110 7.19 1.63 2.44
N ASP A 111 7.58 0.58 1.73
CA ASP A 111 7.76 0.61 0.28
C ASP A 111 6.42 0.67 -0.48
N GLY A 112 5.36 0.15 0.12
CA GLY A 112 4.04 0.08 -0.50
C GLY A 112 2.89 0.30 0.47
N ASN A 113 1.70 0.36 -0.09
CA ASN A 113 0.46 0.46 0.66
C ASN A 113 -0.12 -0.94 0.86
N ALA A 114 -0.47 -1.28 2.09
CA ALA A 114 -1.09 -2.56 2.39
C ALA A 114 -2.29 -2.40 3.33
N ALA A 115 -3.26 -3.28 3.14
CA ALA A 115 -4.48 -3.34 3.92
C ALA A 115 -4.78 -4.76 4.40
N VAL A 116 -5.56 -4.87 5.45
CA VAL A 116 -6.08 -6.14 5.99
C VAL A 116 -7.60 -6.13 5.84
N LEU A 117 -8.15 -7.22 5.33
CA LEU A 117 -9.59 -7.36 5.12
C LEU A 117 -10.32 -7.59 6.44
N LEU A 118 -11.44 -6.91 6.60
CA LEU A 118 -12.28 -6.97 7.78
C LEU A 118 -13.67 -7.55 7.45
N ASN A 119 -14.24 -8.24 8.41
CA ASN A 119 -15.63 -8.65 8.38
C ASN A 119 -16.56 -7.47 8.78
N ASN A 120 -17.87 -7.73 8.84
CA ASN A 120 -18.87 -6.73 9.23
C ASN A 120 -18.73 -6.28 10.70
N LYS A 121 -18.07 -7.07 11.54
CA LYS A 121 -17.78 -6.76 12.95
C LYS A 121 -16.45 -6.00 13.13
N LEU A 122 -15.80 -5.58 12.04
CA LEU A 122 -14.48 -4.95 12.02
C LEU A 122 -13.34 -5.82 12.57
N GLU A 123 -13.50 -7.14 12.49
CA GLU A 123 -12.46 -8.10 12.84
C GLU A 123 -11.75 -8.61 11.57
N PRO A 124 -10.47 -8.97 11.66
CA PRO A 124 -9.76 -9.52 10.51
C PRO A 124 -10.38 -10.86 10.07
N ILE A 125 -10.57 -11.04 8.78
CA ILE A 125 -11.03 -12.29 8.18
C ILE A 125 -9.92 -13.32 8.17
N GLY A 126 -8.69 -12.87 7.92
CA GLY A 126 -7.49 -13.70 7.93
C GLY A 126 -7.09 -14.09 9.35
N THR A 127 -6.39 -15.22 9.45
CA THR A 127 -5.84 -15.73 10.72
C THR A 127 -4.38 -15.34 10.92
N ARG A 128 -3.73 -14.81 9.90
CA ARG A 128 -2.32 -14.42 9.91
C ARG A 128 -2.13 -13.12 9.12
N ILE A 129 -1.22 -12.29 9.60
CA ILE A 129 -0.84 -11.04 8.93
C ILE A 129 0.61 -11.16 8.47
N PHE A 130 0.88 -10.73 7.24
CA PHE A 130 2.20 -10.75 6.63
C PHE A 130 2.89 -9.39 6.76
N GLY A 131 4.13 -9.42 7.22
CA GLY A 131 4.95 -8.24 7.37
C GLY A 131 4.62 -7.38 8.60
N PRO A 132 5.37 -6.29 8.79
CA PRO A 132 5.21 -5.42 9.93
C PRO A 132 3.91 -4.61 9.87
N VAL A 133 3.38 -4.28 11.03
CA VAL A 133 2.30 -3.31 11.21
C VAL A 133 2.78 -2.16 12.09
N THR A 134 2.10 -1.04 12.03
CA THR A 134 2.46 0.11 12.85
C THR A 134 1.79 0.06 14.22
N ARG A 135 2.44 0.67 15.19
CA ARG A 135 1.97 0.80 16.58
C ARG A 135 0.66 1.58 16.69
N GLU A 136 0.37 2.43 15.73
CA GLU A 136 -0.87 3.23 15.65
C GLU A 136 -2.15 2.38 15.55
N LEU A 137 -2.02 1.10 15.20
CA LEU A 137 -3.12 0.14 15.20
C LEU A 137 -3.48 -0.41 16.59
N ARG A 138 -2.77 -0.03 17.66
CA ARG A 138 -3.07 -0.42 19.04
C ARG A 138 -4.29 0.35 19.59
N THR A 139 -5.41 0.21 18.92
CA THR A 139 -6.72 0.67 19.38
C THR A 139 -7.58 -0.53 19.72
N GLU A 140 -8.58 -0.37 20.56
CA GLU A 140 -9.48 -1.47 20.96
C GLU A 140 -10.05 -2.23 19.75
N LYS A 141 -10.35 -1.51 18.68
CA LYS A 141 -10.92 -2.08 17.45
C LYS A 141 -9.97 -3.01 16.70
N PHE A 142 -8.65 -2.75 16.77
CA PHE A 142 -7.66 -3.45 15.96
C PHE A 142 -6.62 -4.24 16.76
N MET A 143 -6.86 -4.47 18.05
CA MET A 143 -5.95 -5.26 18.88
C MET A 143 -5.73 -6.67 18.35
N LYS A 144 -6.75 -7.28 17.73
CA LYS A 144 -6.60 -8.59 17.09
C LYS A 144 -5.59 -8.57 15.94
N ILE A 145 -5.55 -7.50 15.16
CA ILE A 145 -4.59 -7.33 14.05
C ILE A 145 -3.17 -7.23 14.60
N VAL A 146 -2.99 -6.44 15.65
CA VAL A 146 -1.67 -6.27 16.31
C VAL A 146 -1.19 -7.61 16.90
N SER A 147 -2.08 -8.40 17.49
CA SER A 147 -1.72 -9.72 18.05
C SER A 147 -1.36 -10.75 16.98
N LEU A 148 -1.93 -10.66 15.79
CA LEU A 148 -1.66 -11.55 14.67
C LEU A 148 -0.43 -11.13 13.83
N ALA A 149 0.06 -9.91 14.02
CA ALA A 149 1.20 -9.38 13.29
C ALA A 149 2.53 -9.98 13.81
N PRO A 150 3.47 -10.33 12.92
CA PRO A 150 4.77 -10.87 13.33
C PRO A 150 5.65 -9.79 13.97
N GLU A 151 5.48 -8.53 13.60
CA GLU A 151 6.26 -7.39 14.07
C GLU A 151 5.40 -6.13 14.14
N VAL A 152 5.60 -5.34 15.20
CA VAL A 152 4.90 -4.06 15.43
C VAL A 152 5.95 -2.96 15.58
N LEU A 153 5.94 -2.04 14.63
CA LEU A 153 6.90 -0.91 14.58
C LEU A 153 6.38 0.37 15.22
#